data_b45a3d955ff0fbbda93a5ed5b967159f
#
_entry.id   b45a3d955ff0fbbda93a5ed5b967159f
#
_cell.length_a   1.000
_cell.length_b   1.000
_cell.length_c   1.000
_cell.angle_alpha   90.00
_cell.angle_beta   90.00
_cell.angle_gamma   90.00
#
_symmetry.space_group_name_H-M   'P 1'
#
loop_
_entity.id
_entity.type
_entity.pdbx_description
1 polymer ?
#
loop_
_entity_poly.entity_id
_entity_poly.type
_entity_poly.pdbx_seq_one_letter_code
_entity_poly.pdbx_strand_id
1 'polypeptide(L)'
;MPAPTPRPTRRGRALRRALTVTVTAATLVLASATMAHAAPPPPLPGNADDLDRTFQPALDYDKDGCYATSAIGPDGTIAPGLKLGGAVYGDCRDRSDLDTGNAYSRSKCDNGWCAILYTYYFEKDQVAPGGLFGGHRHDWEHVVVWVHDNRAEYVATSAHGNFTVHKAADLPFDGTHPKIVYHKDGASTHCFRKATAKDEPPENHLGTWYYAPLVGWNGYPAGLRDKLLAADFGKATIGIREDRFTGHLEKALPKGVPFNPAG
;
A
#
# COMPACT_ATOMS: atom_id res chain seq x y z
N MET A 1 -19.25 67.58 96.51
CA MET A 1 -18.98 66.19 96.32
C MET A 1 -19.08 65.92 94.80
N PRO A 2 -17.99 65.67 94.14
CA PRO A 2 -18.06 65.40 92.68
C PRO A 2 -18.25 63.87 92.45
N ALA A 3 -19.05 63.58 91.42
CA ALA A 3 -19.39 62.24 90.96
C ALA A 3 -18.23 61.56 90.21
N PRO A 4 -18.20 60.20 90.23
CA PRO A 4 -17.06 59.48 89.63
C PRO A 4 -17.25 59.26 88.13
N THR A 5 -16.14 59.43 87.41
CA THR A 5 -16.03 59.18 85.97
C THR A 5 -16.06 57.69 85.65
N PRO A 6 -16.73 57.26 84.49
CA PRO A 6 -16.76 55.88 84.07
C PRO A 6 -15.45 55.49 83.33
N ARG A 7 -14.98 54.23 83.55
CA ARG A 7 -13.82 53.62 82.94
C ARG A 7 -14.19 53.19 81.51
N PRO A 8 -13.26 53.23 80.55
CA PRO A 8 -13.47 52.77 79.19
C PRO A 8 -13.33 51.24 79.13
N THR A 9 -14.31 50.61 78.48
CA THR A 9 -14.34 49.15 78.14
C THR A 9 -13.43 48.88 76.95
N ARG A 10 -12.49 47.92 77.16
CA ARG A 10 -11.64 47.38 76.08
C ARG A 10 -12.52 46.55 75.13
N ARG A 11 -12.66 47.00 73.89
CA ARG A 11 -13.20 46.15 72.79
C ARG A 11 -12.11 45.21 72.33
N GLY A 12 -12.31 43.92 72.52
CA GLY A 12 -11.50 42.87 71.95
C GLY A 12 -11.63 42.81 70.42
N ARG A 13 -10.54 42.97 69.73
CA ARG A 13 -10.45 42.70 68.27
C ARG A 13 -10.42 41.19 68.06
N ALA A 14 -11.50 40.61 67.55
CA ALA A 14 -11.50 39.25 67.04
C ALA A 14 -10.74 39.20 65.70
N LEU A 15 -9.58 38.55 65.70
CA LEU A 15 -8.85 38.23 64.47
C LEU A 15 -9.62 37.16 63.69
N ARG A 16 -10.28 37.56 62.60
CA ARG A 16 -10.80 36.59 61.63
C ARG A 16 -9.61 36.13 60.80
N ARG A 17 -9.15 34.90 61.01
CA ARG A 17 -8.23 34.19 60.09
C ARG A 17 -9.06 33.76 58.84
N ALA A 18 -8.80 34.43 57.71
CA ALA A 18 -9.28 34.00 56.43
C ALA A 18 -8.45 32.78 56.00
N LEU A 19 -9.08 31.61 55.89
CA LEU A 19 -8.50 30.42 55.27
C LEU A 19 -8.59 30.60 53.75
N THR A 20 -7.50 30.87 53.10
CA THR A 20 -7.40 30.85 51.62
C THR A 20 -7.22 29.42 51.19
N VAL A 21 -8.27 28.80 50.65
CA VAL A 21 -8.19 27.48 50.01
C VAL A 21 -7.69 27.72 48.58
N THR A 22 -6.43 27.42 48.32
CA THR A 22 -5.88 27.36 46.96
C THR A 22 -6.28 26.04 46.34
N VAL A 23 -7.25 26.08 45.39
CA VAL A 23 -7.61 24.96 44.55
C VAL A 23 -6.59 24.92 43.40
N THR A 24 -5.62 24.02 43.49
CA THR A 24 -4.73 23.69 42.38
C THR A 24 -5.51 22.80 41.41
N ALA A 25 -5.97 23.34 40.29
CA ALA A 25 -6.51 22.57 39.20
C ALA A 25 -5.34 21.83 38.50
N ALA A 26 -5.22 20.54 38.78
CA ALA A 26 -4.33 19.65 38.02
C ALA A 26 -4.99 19.37 36.66
N THR A 27 -4.53 20.05 35.61
CA THR A 27 -4.91 19.70 34.23
C THR A 27 -4.22 18.38 33.86
N LEU A 28 -4.99 17.29 33.85
CA LEU A 28 -4.57 16.02 33.25
C LEU A 28 -4.50 16.24 31.73
N VAL A 29 -3.30 16.41 31.19
CA VAL A 29 -3.04 16.32 29.75
C VAL A 29 -3.07 14.83 29.43
N LEU A 30 -4.21 14.33 28.93
CA LEU A 30 -4.28 13.03 28.26
C LEU A 30 -3.49 13.14 26.96
N ALA A 31 -2.23 12.74 26.99
CA ALA A 31 -1.47 12.49 25.79
C ALA A 31 -2.13 11.29 25.10
N SER A 32 -2.91 11.55 24.05
CA SER A 32 -3.35 10.51 23.13
C SER A 32 -2.10 9.92 22.50
N ALA A 33 -1.67 8.74 22.95
CA ALA A 33 -0.64 7.97 22.26
C ALA A 33 -1.25 7.55 20.91
N THR A 34 -0.98 8.33 19.86
CA THR A 34 -1.19 7.85 18.49
C THR A 34 -0.27 6.64 18.33
N MET A 35 -0.86 5.48 18.16
CA MET A 35 -0.12 4.27 17.80
C MET A 35 0.52 4.56 16.44
N ALA A 36 1.79 4.94 16.43
CA ALA A 36 2.54 5.08 15.20
C ALA A 36 2.59 3.70 14.54
N HIS A 37 1.90 3.54 13.41
CA HIS A 37 2.13 2.41 12.53
C HIS A 37 3.55 2.56 11.97
N ALA A 38 4.28 1.45 11.91
CA ALA A 38 5.59 1.48 11.25
C ALA A 38 5.35 1.78 9.76
N ALA A 39 5.97 2.83 9.26
CA ALA A 39 5.90 3.18 7.85
C ALA A 39 6.50 2.07 6.97
N PRO A 40 6.07 1.94 5.71
CA PRO A 40 6.72 1.05 4.77
C PRO A 40 8.21 1.40 4.63
N PRO A 41 9.08 0.42 4.37
CA PRO A 41 10.50 0.69 4.21
C PRO A 41 10.75 1.58 2.98
N PRO A 42 11.87 2.36 2.96
CA PRO A 42 12.24 3.13 1.78
C PRO A 42 12.34 2.25 0.54
N PRO A 43 12.00 2.78 -0.66
CA PRO A 43 12.02 1.99 -1.88
C PRO A 43 13.45 1.63 -2.31
N LEU A 44 13.57 0.48 -2.96
CA LEU A 44 14.76 0.14 -3.73
C LEU A 44 14.83 1.00 -4.99
N PRO A 45 16.03 1.37 -5.46
CA PRO A 45 16.17 2.02 -6.77
C PRO A 45 15.60 1.13 -7.88
N GLY A 46 14.96 1.72 -8.87
CA GLY A 46 14.52 1.02 -10.06
C GLY A 46 15.73 0.46 -10.82
N ASN A 47 15.76 -0.86 -11.01
CA ASN A 47 16.83 -1.56 -11.70
C ASN A 47 16.28 -2.81 -12.40
N ALA A 48 15.40 -2.60 -13.37
CA ALA A 48 14.84 -3.66 -14.21
C ALA A 48 15.46 -3.61 -15.62
N ASP A 49 15.38 -4.74 -16.32
CA ASP A 49 15.80 -4.85 -17.72
C ASP A 49 14.93 -3.96 -18.63
N ASP A 50 15.45 -3.60 -19.80
CA ASP A 50 14.76 -2.72 -20.76
C ASP A 50 13.39 -3.23 -21.17
N LEU A 51 13.27 -4.55 -21.38
CA LEU A 51 12.00 -5.19 -21.71
C LEU A 51 10.94 -4.93 -20.63
N ASP A 52 11.31 -5.18 -19.37
CA ASP A 52 10.40 -5.01 -18.24
C ASP A 52 10.00 -3.54 -18.05
N ARG A 53 10.96 -2.61 -18.23
CA ARG A 53 10.67 -1.16 -18.16
C ARG A 53 9.77 -0.67 -19.28
N THR A 54 9.97 -1.18 -20.51
CA THR A 54 9.22 -0.75 -21.70
C THR A 54 7.72 -1.03 -21.56
N PHE A 55 7.35 -2.12 -20.91
CA PHE A 55 5.96 -2.57 -20.80
C PHE A 55 5.42 -2.49 -19.36
N GLN A 56 6.10 -1.80 -18.45
CA GLN A 56 5.62 -1.63 -17.08
C GLN A 56 4.22 -1.03 -17.05
N PRO A 57 3.25 -1.61 -16.33
CA PRO A 57 1.93 -1.01 -16.20
C PRO A 57 1.95 0.39 -15.61
N ALA A 58 1.15 1.27 -16.19
CA ALA A 58 0.81 2.57 -15.62
C ALA A 58 -0.35 2.37 -14.65
N LEU A 59 -0.16 2.69 -13.37
CA LEU A 59 -1.14 2.40 -12.33
C LEU A 59 -1.98 3.62 -11.94
N ASP A 60 -3.23 3.35 -11.65
CA ASP A 60 -4.09 4.17 -10.83
C ASP A 60 -4.68 3.34 -9.68
N TYR A 61 -5.20 4.03 -8.67
CA TYR A 61 -5.78 3.45 -7.47
C TYR A 61 -7.11 4.15 -7.21
N ASP A 62 -8.21 3.41 -7.23
CA ASP A 62 -9.52 3.93 -6.87
C ASP A 62 -9.48 4.55 -5.46
N LYS A 63 -10.40 5.48 -5.17
CA LYS A 63 -10.40 6.31 -3.94
C LYS A 63 -10.37 5.52 -2.64
N ASP A 64 -10.77 4.26 -2.65
CA ASP A 64 -10.79 3.38 -1.49
C ASP A 64 -9.63 2.36 -1.48
N GLY A 65 -8.74 2.35 -2.48
CA GLY A 65 -7.57 1.47 -2.55
C GLY A 65 -6.35 2.03 -1.84
N CYS A 66 -5.60 1.18 -1.14
CA CYS A 66 -4.25 1.50 -0.67
C CYS A 66 -3.30 1.76 -1.85
N TYR A 67 -2.22 2.49 -1.62
CA TYR A 67 -1.13 2.58 -2.59
C TYR A 67 -0.20 1.37 -2.49
N ALA A 68 0.38 0.96 -3.61
CA ALA A 68 1.46 -0.01 -3.61
C ALA A 68 2.71 0.60 -2.99
N THR A 69 3.33 -0.12 -2.04
CA THR A 69 4.53 0.34 -1.32
C THR A 69 5.68 -0.65 -1.48
N SER A 70 6.84 -0.31 -0.93
CA SER A 70 8.00 -1.21 -0.89
C SER A 70 7.78 -2.36 0.08
N ALA A 71 7.99 -3.57 -0.38
CA ALA A 71 7.94 -4.77 0.47
C ALA A 71 9.26 -5.04 1.21
N ILE A 72 10.37 -4.46 0.74
CA ILE A 72 11.70 -4.55 1.33
C ILE A 72 12.49 -3.26 1.11
N GLY A 73 13.18 -2.83 2.13
CA GLY A 73 14.07 -1.66 2.07
C GLY A 73 15.52 -2.00 1.69
N PRO A 74 16.36 -0.97 1.40
CA PRO A 74 17.77 -1.15 1.07
C PRO A 74 18.61 -1.81 2.17
N ASP A 75 18.20 -1.69 3.42
CA ASP A 75 18.80 -2.35 4.59
C ASP A 75 18.28 -3.78 4.80
N GLY A 76 17.36 -4.22 3.96
CA GLY A 76 16.69 -5.51 4.06
C GLY A 76 15.53 -5.55 5.04
N THR A 77 15.07 -4.43 5.57
CA THR A 77 13.84 -4.39 6.39
C THR A 77 12.65 -4.82 5.55
N ILE A 78 11.93 -5.83 5.99
CA ILE A 78 10.67 -6.29 5.36
C ILE A 78 9.53 -5.42 5.85
N ALA A 79 8.64 -5.03 4.94
CA ALA A 79 7.45 -4.25 5.28
C ALA A 79 6.60 -4.95 6.34
N PRO A 80 6.27 -4.28 7.45
CA PRO A 80 5.51 -4.90 8.54
C PRO A 80 4.04 -5.11 8.19
N GLY A 81 3.56 -4.44 7.15
CA GLY A 81 2.16 -4.38 6.79
C GLY A 81 1.29 -3.72 7.86
N LEU A 82 0.04 -3.45 7.52
CA LEU A 82 -0.93 -2.81 8.40
C LEU A 82 -1.93 -3.81 8.97
N LYS A 83 -2.29 -3.63 10.22
CA LYS A 83 -3.42 -4.35 10.83
C LYS A 83 -4.72 -3.90 10.20
N LEU A 84 -5.68 -4.81 10.05
CA LEU A 84 -7.04 -4.45 9.66
C LEU A 84 -7.67 -3.58 10.75
N GLY A 85 -8.35 -2.52 10.33
CA GLY A 85 -8.99 -1.57 11.23
C GLY A 85 -9.22 -0.21 10.56
N GLY A 86 -10.00 0.66 11.19
CA GLY A 86 -10.28 1.99 10.67
C GLY A 86 -10.91 2.00 9.28
N ALA A 87 -10.63 3.01 8.48
CA ALA A 87 -11.06 3.10 7.09
C ALA A 87 -10.38 2.03 6.22
N VAL A 88 -11.03 1.63 5.13
CA VAL A 88 -10.48 0.63 4.19
C VAL A 88 -9.10 1.04 3.71
N TYR A 89 -8.92 2.30 3.38
CA TYR A 89 -7.67 2.91 2.91
C TYR A 89 -6.89 3.67 3.99
N GLY A 90 -7.31 3.59 5.26
CA GLY A 90 -6.64 4.30 6.36
C GLY A 90 -5.19 3.86 6.54
N ASP A 91 -4.30 4.83 6.74
CA ASP A 91 -2.85 4.66 6.95
C ASP A 91 -2.09 4.01 5.77
N CYS A 92 -2.70 3.88 4.58
CA CYS A 92 -2.06 3.31 3.38
C CYS A 92 -2.42 4.04 2.09
N ARG A 93 -2.95 5.26 2.18
CA ARG A 93 -3.29 6.10 1.03
C ARG A 93 -2.86 7.55 1.23
N ASP A 94 -1.89 7.81 2.07
CA ASP A 94 -1.33 9.14 2.19
C ASP A 94 -0.49 9.48 0.94
N ARG A 95 -0.38 10.76 0.59
CA ARG A 95 0.42 11.16 -0.57
C ARG A 95 1.86 10.64 -0.49
N SER A 96 2.43 10.62 0.73
CA SER A 96 3.78 10.10 0.99
C SER A 96 3.95 8.63 0.66
N ASP A 97 2.88 7.84 0.65
CA ASP A 97 2.95 6.40 0.32
C ASP A 97 3.31 6.18 -1.15
N LEU A 98 2.95 7.12 -2.04
CA LEU A 98 3.39 7.10 -3.44
C LEU A 98 4.91 7.29 -3.59
N ASP A 99 5.55 7.98 -2.64
CA ASP A 99 7.00 8.20 -2.65
C ASP A 99 7.78 6.97 -2.15
N THR A 100 7.10 5.99 -1.54
CA THR A 100 7.67 4.76 -1.00
C THR A 100 7.34 3.51 -1.83
N GLY A 101 6.77 3.68 -3.03
CA GLY A 101 6.36 2.59 -3.88
C GLY A 101 7.52 1.84 -4.54
N ASN A 102 7.41 0.52 -4.67
CA ASN A 102 8.15 -0.29 -5.63
C ASN A 102 7.18 -1.18 -6.43
N ALA A 103 7.58 -1.48 -7.65
CA ALA A 103 7.08 -2.60 -8.42
C ALA A 103 8.21 -3.62 -8.59
N TYR A 104 7.87 -4.89 -8.70
CA TYR A 104 8.83 -5.96 -8.88
C TYR A 104 8.48 -6.75 -10.13
N SER A 105 9.47 -7.15 -10.93
CA SER A 105 9.20 -7.88 -12.16
C SER A 105 10.07 -9.11 -12.33
N ARG A 106 9.53 -10.06 -13.09
CA ARG A 106 10.25 -11.21 -13.62
C ARG A 106 9.68 -11.55 -14.99
N SER A 107 10.56 -11.72 -15.97
CA SER A 107 10.17 -12.07 -17.32
C SER A 107 10.72 -13.42 -17.76
N LYS A 108 10.04 -14.02 -18.72
CA LYS A 108 10.44 -15.23 -19.42
C LYS A 108 10.04 -15.11 -20.88
N CYS A 109 10.93 -15.53 -21.78
CA CYS A 109 10.63 -15.58 -23.21
C CYS A 109 10.72 -17.02 -23.71
N ASP A 110 9.77 -17.38 -24.58
CA ASP A 110 9.69 -18.68 -25.23
C ASP A 110 8.91 -18.57 -26.56
N ASN A 111 9.34 -19.28 -27.60
CA ASN A 111 8.69 -19.31 -28.91
C ASN A 111 8.33 -17.94 -29.51
N GLY A 112 9.21 -16.96 -29.38
CA GLY A 112 9.01 -15.59 -29.89
C GLY A 112 8.09 -14.71 -29.01
N TRP A 113 7.55 -15.23 -27.93
CA TRP A 113 6.76 -14.51 -26.94
C TRP A 113 7.56 -14.23 -25.69
N CYS A 114 7.31 -13.09 -25.06
CA CYS A 114 7.79 -12.81 -23.70
C CYS A 114 6.61 -12.54 -22.77
N ALA A 115 6.61 -13.19 -21.61
CA ALA A 115 5.68 -12.94 -20.52
C ALA A 115 6.42 -12.16 -19.42
N ILE A 116 5.91 -11.00 -19.06
CA ILE A 116 6.47 -10.16 -18.01
C ILE A 116 5.48 -10.09 -16.87
N LEU A 117 5.79 -10.73 -15.75
CA LEU A 117 4.99 -10.65 -14.54
C LEU A 117 5.46 -9.48 -13.70
N TYR A 118 4.57 -8.53 -13.45
CA TYR A 118 4.74 -7.43 -12.51
C TYR A 118 3.96 -7.76 -11.24
N THR A 119 4.55 -7.52 -10.07
CA THR A 119 3.91 -7.75 -8.79
C THR A 119 4.04 -6.53 -7.90
N TYR A 120 2.98 -6.20 -7.19
CA TYR A 120 2.82 -5.01 -6.37
C TYR A 120 2.41 -5.41 -4.98
N TYR A 121 3.05 -4.80 -3.99
CA TYR A 121 2.79 -5.05 -2.58
C TYR A 121 1.92 -3.95 -2.00
N PHE A 122 0.92 -4.36 -1.21
CA PHE A 122 0.07 -3.48 -0.43
C PHE A 122 0.15 -3.87 1.05
N GLU A 123 0.16 -2.90 1.94
CA GLU A 123 0.34 -3.15 3.38
C GLU A 123 -0.86 -3.86 4.01
N LYS A 124 -2.04 -3.68 3.47
CA LYS A 124 -3.27 -4.40 3.81
C LYS A 124 -4.23 -4.42 2.63
N ASP A 125 -5.15 -5.37 2.66
CA ASP A 125 -6.37 -5.34 1.87
C ASP A 125 -7.58 -5.66 2.77
N GLN A 126 -8.59 -4.81 2.76
CA GLN A 126 -9.67 -4.80 3.74
C GLN A 126 -11.02 -4.67 3.04
N VAL A 127 -11.94 -5.60 3.35
CA VAL A 127 -13.27 -5.65 2.71
C VAL A 127 -14.13 -4.45 3.12
N ALA A 128 -14.12 -4.09 4.42
CA ALA A 128 -14.97 -3.03 4.96
C ALA A 128 -14.28 -2.29 6.11
N PRO A 129 -14.74 -1.09 6.47
CA PRO A 129 -14.23 -0.37 7.63
C PRO A 129 -14.25 -1.21 8.90
N GLY A 130 -13.26 -1.02 9.76
CA GLY A 130 -13.12 -1.74 11.02
C GLY A 130 -12.58 -3.18 10.91
N GLY A 131 -12.32 -3.69 9.69
CA GLY A 131 -11.81 -5.06 9.47
C GLY A 131 -12.84 -6.16 9.78
N LEU A 132 -14.14 -5.83 9.86
CA LEU A 132 -15.19 -6.72 10.36
C LEU A 132 -15.58 -7.85 9.41
N PHE A 133 -15.40 -7.68 8.10
CA PHE A 133 -15.92 -8.61 7.09
C PHE A 133 -14.82 -9.33 6.30
N GLY A 134 -13.63 -9.39 6.85
CA GLY A 134 -12.50 -10.06 6.21
C GLY A 134 -11.49 -9.08 5.61
N GLY A 135 -10.49 -9.66 4.96
CA GLY A 135 -9.29 -9.00 4.48
C GLY A 135 -8.05 -9.63 5.10
N HIS A 136 -6.92 -9.09 4.80
CA HIS A 136 -5.64 -9.57 5.31
C HIS A 136 -4.62 -8.44 5.41
N ARG A 137 -3.74 -8.57 6.40
CA ARG A 137 -2.48 -7.85 6.42
C ARG A 137 -1.64 -8.38 5.28
N HIS A 138 -0.95 -7.50 4.57
CA HIS A 138 -0.22 -7.77 3.36
C HIS A 138 -1.12 -8.23 2.21
N ASP A 139 -0.91 -7.65 1.05
CA ASP A 139 -1.50 -8.11 -0.19
C ASP A 139 -0.48 -8.07 -1.32
N TRP A 140 -0.63 -8.96 -2.29
CA TRP A 140 0.18 -9.04 -3.49
C TRP A 140 -0.70 -9.22 -4.70
N GLU A 141 -0.71 -8.22 -5.58
CA GLU A 141 -1.46 -8.28 -6.83
C GLU A 141 -0.54 -8.20 -8.04
N HIS A 142 -1.00 -8.73 -9.16
CA HIS A 142 -0.14 -9.04 -10.29
C HIS A 142 -0.75 -8.58 -11.62
N VAL A 143 0.15 -8.18 -12.54
CA VAL A 143 -0.18 -7.97 -13.95
C VAL A 143 0.81 -8.75 -14.79
N VAL A 144 0.33 -9.50 -15.79
CA VAL A 144 1.19 -10.14 -16.78
C VAL A 144 0.99 -9.46 -18.13
N VAL A 145 2.07 -8.93 -18.68
CA VAL A 145 2.07 -8.38 -20.06
C VAL A 145 2.72 -9.40 -20.98
N TRP A 146 1.96 -9.78 -22.01
CA TRP A 146 2.41 -10.71 -23.05
C TRP A 146 2.86 -9.92 -24.26
N VAL A 147 4.13 -10.06 -24.60
CA VAL A 147 4.81 -9.31 -25.66
C VAL A 147 5.19 -10.23 -26.80
N HIS A 148 4.89 -9.82 -28.02
CA HIS A 148 5.32 -10.46 -29.25
C HIS A 148 5.73 -9.37 -30.25
N ASP A 149 6.83 -9.56 -30.98
CA ASP A 149 7.36 -8.60 -31.93
C ASP A 149 7.48 -7.17 -31.36
N ASN A 150 8.02 -7.04 -30.13
CA ASN A 150 8.16 -5.79 -29.39
C ASN A 150 6.84 -5.02 -29.16
N ARG A 151 5.72 -5.70 -29.11
CA ARG A 151 4.39 -5.12 -28.84
C ARG A 151 3.67 -5.90 -27.78
N ALA A 152 2.99 -5.21 -26.88
CA ALA A 152 2.05 -5.85 -25.98
C ALA A 152 0.85 -6.37 -26.79
N GLU A 153 0.60 -7.66 -26.74
CA GLU A 153 -0.52 -8.31 -27.42
C GLU A 153 -1.65 -8.65 -26.46
N TYR A 154 -1.31 -9.03 -25.23
CA TYR A 154 -2.29 -9.29 -24.16
C TYR A 154 -1.81 -8.75 -22.84
N VAL A 155 -2.76 -8.43 -21.96
CA VAL A 155 -2.53 -8.05 -20.57
C VAL A 155 -3.46 -8.85 -19.69
N ALA A 156 -2.91 -9.50 -18.67
CA ALA A 156 -3.70 -10.26 -17.69
C ALA A 156 -3.61 -9.58 -16.33
N THR A 157 -4.75 -9.31 -15.71
CA THR A 157 -4.86 -8.70 -14.38
C THR A 157 -5.28 -9.72 -13.35
N SER A 158 -4.63 -9.75 -12.19
CA SER A 158 -4.99 -10.66 -11.10
C SER A 158 -6.24 -10.19 -10.36
N ALA A 159 -7.04 -11.15 -9.94
CA ALA A 159 -8.18 -10.97 -9.05
C ALA A 159 -8.42 -12.26 -8.25
N HIS A 160 -8.29 -12.18 -6.92
CA HIS A 160 -8.58 -13.28 -5.99
C HIS A 160 -7.88 -14.62 -6.36
N GLY A 161 -6.60 -14.52 -6.77
CA GLY A 161 -5.78 -15.68 -7.13
C GLY A 161 -5.99 -16.25 -8.54
N ASN A 162 -6.85 -15.61 -9.35
CA ASN A 162 -7.04 -15.90 -10.77
C ASN A 162 -6.60 -14.72 -11.64
N PHE A 163 -6.65 -14.88 -12.97
CA PHE A 163 -6.33 -13.83 -13.92
C PHE A 163 -7.47 -13.65 -14.93
N THR A 164 -7.73 -12.38 -15.28
CA THR A 164 -8.56 -12.03 -16.43
C THR A 164 -7.64 -11.56 -17.55
N VAL A 165 -7.67 -12.27 -18.69
CA VAL A 165 -6.85 -11.97 -19.86
C VAL A 165 -7.60 -11.05 -20.81
N HIS A 166 -6.96 -9.96 -21.20
CA HIS A 166 -7.48 -8.97 -22.14
C HIS A 166 -6.58 -8.89 -23.37
N LYS A 167 -7.14 -8.66 -24.56
CA LYS A 167 -6.33 -8.24 -25.71
C LYS A 167 -5.81 -6.81 -25.47
N ALA A 168 -4.58 -6.52 -25.84
CA ALA A 168 -4.03 -5.18 -25.70
C ALA A 168 -4.88 -4.10 -26.41
N ALA A 169 -5.51 -4.46 -27.54
CA ALA A 169 -6.42 -3.56 -28.25
C ALA A 169 -7.68 -3.15 -27.46
N ASP A 170 -8.01 -3.87 -26.37
CA ASP A 170 -9.19 -3.60 -25.52
C ASP A 170 -8.85 -2.79 -24.27
N LEU A 171 -7.61 -2.31 -24.15
CA LEU A 171 -7.14 -1.47 -23.02
C LEU A 171 -6.66 -0.11 -23.52
N PRO A 172 -6.78 0.95 -22.68
CA PRO A 172 -6.02 2.16 -22.89
C PRO A 172 -4.54 1.97 -22.49
N PHE A 173 -3.66 2.68 -23.17
CA PHE A 173 -2.22 2.70 -22.93
C PHE A 173 -1.72 4.13 -22.73
N ASP A 174 -0.62 4.26 -22.00
CA ASP A 174 0.23 5.44 -21.98
C ASP A 174 1.55 5.07 -22.68
N GLY A 175 1.67 5.40 -23.98
CA GLY A 175 2.76 4.87 -24.81
C GLY A 175 2.72 3.34 -24.92
N THR A 176 3.71 2.64 -24.35
CA THR A 176 3.78 1.17 -24.31
C THR A 176 3.24 0.58 -23.01
N HIS A 177 2.78 1.41 -22.09
CA HIS A 177 2.40 1.07 -20.73
C HIS A 177 0.88 0.81 -20.63
N PRO A 178 0.42 -0.41 -20.37
CA PRO A 178 -1.01 -0.68 -20.18
C PRO A 178 -1.52 0.03 -18.93
N LYS A 179 -2.67 0.70 -19.03
CA LYS A 179 -3.30 1.41 -17.92
C LYS A 179 -4.12 0.45 -17.07
N ILE A 180 -3.75 0.31 -15.81
CA ILE A 180 -4.32 -0.65 -14.85
C ILE A 180 -4.76 0.07 -13.58
N VAL A 181 -5.88 -0.34 -13.02
CA VAL A 181 -6.46 0.25 -11.81
C VAL A 181 -6.55 -0.79 -10.70
N TYR A 182 -6.04 -0.44 -9.52
CA TYR A 182 -6.29 -1.18 -8.29
C TYR A 182 -7.60 -0.70 -7.69
N HIS A 183 -8.58 -1.58 -7.59
CA HIS A 183 -9.94 -1.25 -7.24
C HIS A 183 -10.57 -2.26 -6.30
N LYS A 184 -11.58 -1.84 -5.57
CA LYS A 184 -12.40 -2.73 -4.75
C LYS A 184 -13.34 -3.53 -5.65
N ASP A 185 -13.31 -4.85 -5.54
CA ASP A 185 -14.19 -5.75 -6.32
C ASP A 185 -15.52 -5.99 -5.59
N GLY A 186 -16.45 -5.09 -5.78
CA GLY A 186 -17.79 -5.16 -5.20
C GLY A 186 -17.77 -5.27 -3.67
N ALA A 187 -18.26 -6.38 -3.12
CA ALA A 187 -18.27 -6.67 -1.69
C ALA A 187 -17.05 -7.48 -1.21
N SER A 188 -16.04 -7.68 -2.08
CA SER A 188 -14.82 -8.42 -1.78
C SER A 188 -13.65 -7.47 -1.46
N THR A 189 -12.44 -8.01 -1.44
CA THR A 189 -11.18 -7.30 -1.35
C THR A 189 -10.84 -6.58 -2.66
N HIS A 190 -9.70 -5.89 -2.71
CA HIS A 190 -9.24 -5.21 -3.91
C HIS A 190 -8.54 -6.19 -4.86
N CYS A 191 -8.45 -5.79 -6.12
CA CYS A 191 -7.75 -6.49 -7.18
C CYS A 191 -7.39 -5.54 -8.32
N PHE A 192 -6.72 -6.05 -9.36
CA PHE A 192 -6.47 -5.28 -10.55
C PHE A 192 -7.56 -5.46 -11.61
N ARG A 193 -7.89 -4.37 -12.28
CA ARG A 193 -8.70 -4.34 -13.51
C ARG A 193 -8.03 -3.49 -14.59
N LYS A 194 -8.40 -3.71 -15.84
CA LYS A 194 -8.05 -2.77 -16.90
C LYS A 194 -8.71 -1.42 -16.66
N ALA A 195 -8.03 -0.35 -17.04
CA ALA A 195 -8.61 0.98 -17.03
C ALA A 195 -9.69 1.15 -18.11
N THR A 196 -10.54 2.13 -17.91
CA THR A 196 -11.60 2.60 -18.83
C THR A 196 -11.51 4.10 -19.00
N ALA A 197 -12.30 4.69 -19.88
CA ALA A 197 -12.37 6.15 -20.03
C ALA A 197 -12.87 6.88 -18.76
N LYS A 198 -13.45 6.16 -17.80
CA LYS A 198 -13.92 6.74 -16.53
C LYS A 198 -12.78 6.96 -15.52
N ASP A 199 -11.63 6.33 -15.76
CA ASP A 199 -10.46 6.43 -14.90
C ASP A 199 -9.53 7.59 -15.33
N GLU A 200 -10.05 8.53 -16.11
CA GLU A 200 -9.36 9.76 -16.51
C GLU A 200 -10.10 11.00 -15.94
N PRO A 201 -9.40 11.88 -15.18
CA PRO A 201 -8.02 11.72 -14.71
C PRO A 201 -7.91 10.68 -13.59
N PRO A 202 -6.69 10.11 -13.37
CA PRO A 202 -6.44 9.19 -12.27
C PRO A 202 -6.82 9.74 -10.90
N GLU A 203 -7.33 8.85 -10.02
CA GLU A 203 -7.86 9.23 -8.71
C GLU A 203 -6.80 9.27 -7.59
N ASN A 204 -5.55 8.94 -7.90
CA ASN A 204 -4.45 9.05 -6.94
C ASN A 204 -4.09 10.52 -6.65
N HIS A 205 -3.32 10.77 -5.59
CA HIS A 205 -2.93 12.12 -5.17
C HIS A 205 -2.06 12.91 -6.16
N LEU A 206 -1.55 12.26 -7.22
CA LEU A 206 -0.81 12.94 -8.28
C LEU A 206 -1.73 13.41 -9.41
N GLY A 207 -2.90 12.79 -9.58
CA GLY A 207 -3.82 13.05 -10.68
C GLY A 207 -3.26 12.62 -12.05
N THR A 208 -2.24 11.77 -12.05
CA THR A 208 -1.56 11.23 -13.24
C THR A 208 -1.31 9.74 -13.06
N TRP A 209 -1.13 9.03 -14.16
CA TRP A 209 -0.73 7.62 -14.14
C TRP A 209 0.61 7.46 -13.42
N TYR A 210 0.68 6.48 -12.52
CA TYR A 210 1.80 6.29 -11.61
C TYR A 210 2.71 5.15 -12.06
N TYR A 211 4.03 5.39 -11.97
CA TYR A 211 5.07 4.42 -12.26
C TYR A 211 5.98 4.27 -11.05
N ALA A 212 5.80 3.19 -10.29
CA ALA A 212 6.70 2.88 -9.19
C ALA A 212 8.10 2.52 -9.71
N PRO A 213 9.19 2.84 -8.98
CA PRO A 213 10.51 2.31 -9.29
C PRO A 213 10.47 0.80 -9.45
N LEU A 214 10.84 0.30 -10.65
CA LEU A 214 10.72 -1.12 -11.01
C LEU A 214 12.02 -1.86 -10.70
N VAL A 215 11.93 -2.88 -9.85
CA VAL A 215 13.03 -3.78 -9.49
C VAL A 215 12.85 -5.08 -10.24
N GLY A 216 13.71 -5.33 -11.24
CA GLY A 216 13.70 -6.57 -12.02
C GLY A 216 14.31 -7.75 -11.27
N TRP A 217 14.02 -8.98 -11.71
CA TRP A 217 14.52 -10.20 -11.08
C TRP A 217 16.04 -10.21 -10.86
N ASN A 218 16.81 -9.66 -11.79
CA ASN A 218 18.26 -9.54 -11.72
C ASN A 218 18.76 -8.22 -11.13
N GLY A 219 17.87 -7.30 -10.83
CA GLY A 219 18.18 -5.93 -10.39
C GLY A 219 18.27 -5.74 -8.87
N TYR A 220 18.01 -6.75 -8.08
CA TYR A 220 18.07 -6.62 -6.63
C TYR A 220 19.52 -6.45 -6.14
N PRO A 221 19.74 -5.60 -5.14
CA PRO A 221 20.99 -5.63 -4.39
C PRO A 221 21.25 -7.01 -3.78
N ALA A 222 22.52 -7.36 -3.59
CA ALA A 222 22.94 -8.68 -3.14
C ALA A 222 22.19 -9.14 -1.87
N GLY A 223 21.61 -10.33 -1.90
CA GLY A 223 20.89 -10.97 -0.81
C GLY A 223 19.48 -10.43 -0.55
N LEU A 224 19.08 -9.27 -1.10
CA LEU A 224 17.76 -8.69 -0.83
C LEU A 224 16.64 -9.47 -1.52
N ARG A 225 16.86 -9.96 -2.74
CA ARG A 225 15.89 -10.82 -3.41
C ARG A 225 15.56 -12.04 -2.58
N ASP A 226 16.57 -12.79 -2.15
CA ASP A 226 16.39 -14.02 -1.39
C ASP A 226 15.69 -13.74 -0.05
N LYS A 227 16.04 -12.62 0.60
CA LYS A 227 15.40 -12.17 1.83
C LYS A 227 13.93 -11.84 1.62
N LEU A 228 13.58 -11.09 0.56
CA LEU A 228 12.20 -10.78 0.20
C LEU A 228 11.39 -12.06 -0.08
N LEU A 229 11.95 -12.98 -0.88
CA LEU A 229 11.26 -14.21 -1.26
C LEU A 229 11.09 -15.20 -0.11
N ALA A 230 11.93 -15.12 0.93
CA ALA A 230 11.82 -15.91 2.14
C ALA A 230 10.88 -15.29 3.20
N ALA A 231 10.47 -14.05 3.02
CA ALA A 231 9.61 -13.36 3.98
C ALA A 231 8.20 -13.96 4.02
N ASP A 232 7.61 -13.97 5.21
CA ASP A 232 6.24 -14.42 5.42
C ASP A 232 5.26 -13.24 5.30
N PHE A 233 4.43 -13.26 4.28
CA PHE A 233 3.34 -12.32 4.05
C PHE A 233 1.95 -12.93 4.34
N GLY A 234 1.90 -13.98 5.13
CA GLY A 234 0.66 -14.66 5.50
C GLY A 234 0.02 -15.35 4.29
N LYS A 235 -1.21 -14.93 3.94
CA LYS A 235 -1.95 -15.50 2.81
C LYS A 235 -1.56 -14.87 1.46
N ALA A 236 -0.92 -13.72 1.48
CA ALA A 236 -0.50 -13.02 0.26
C ALA A 236 0.75 -13.67 -0.33
N THR A 237 0.81 -13.80 -1.64
CA THR A 237 1.86 -14.56 -2.32
C THR A 237 2.59 -13.71 -3.34
N ILE A 238 3.93 -13.65 -3.22
CA ILE A 238 4.79 -12.96 -4.18
C ILE A 238 4.83 -13.76 -5.49
N GLY A 239 4.28 -13.22 -6.57
CA GLY A 239 4.14 -13.92 -7.84
C GLY A 239 5.45 -14.29 -8.54
N ILE A 240 6.52 -13.53 -8.31
CA ILE A 240 7.84 -13.76 -8.92
C ILE A 240 8.67 -14.88 -8.27
N ARG A 241 8.22 -15.47 -7.15
CA ARG A 241 8.90 -16.61 -6.50
C ARG A 241 9.01 -17.80 -7.44
N GLU A 242 10.09 -18.59 -7.29
CA GLU A 242 10.33 -19.78 -8.11
C GLU A 242 9.14 -20.77 -8.11
N ASP A 243 8.57 -21.01 -6.95
CA ASP A 243 7.46 -21.95 -6.76
C ASP A 243 6.08 -21.38 -7.20
N ARG A 244 6.03 -20.12 -7.63
CA ARG A 244 4.79 -19.42 -8.00
C ARG A 244 4.78 -18.86 -9.41
N PHE A 245 5.93 -18.45 -9.91
CA PHE A 245 6.06 -17.74 -11.18
C PHE A 245 5.44 -18.52 -12.36
N THR A 246 5.82 -19.79 -12.52
CA THR A 246 5.27 -20.67 -13.55
C THR A 246 3.75 -20.77 -13.45
N GLY A 247 3.21 -21.03 -12.26
CA GLY A 247 1.76 -21.17 -12.07
C GLY A 247 0.99 -19.87 -12.30
N HIS A 248 1.60 -18.69 -12.05
CA HIS A 248 1.01 -17.41 -12.42
C HIS A 248 0.97 -17.22 -13.95
N LEU A 249 2.06 -17.56 -14.65
CA LEU A 249 2.08 -17.50 -16.11
C LEU A 249 1.07 -18.47 -16.74
N GLU A 250 0.93 -19.70 -16.21
CA GLU A 250 -0.07 -20.67 -16.67
C GLU A 250 -1.49 -20.13 -16.56
N LYS A 251 -1.85 -19.53 -15.41
CA LYS A 251 -3.16 -18.92 -15.19
C LYS A 251 -3.41 -17.68 -16.06
N ALA A 252 -2.37 -16.95 -16.41
CA ALA A 252 -2.41 -15.73 -17.21
C ALA A 252 -2.25 -15.99 -18.71
N LEU A 253 -1.98 -17.25 -19.14
CA LEU A 253 -1.65 -17.58 -20.52
C LEU A 253 -2.85 -17.34 -21.45
N PRO A 254 -2.71 -16.48 -22.48
CA PRO A 254 -3.78 -16.27 -23.45
C PRO A 254 -4.01 -17.52 -24.29
N LYS A 255 -5.25 -17.81 -24.57
CA LYS A 255 -5.61 -18.99 -25.37
C LYS A 255 -4.97 -18.92 -26.76
N GLY A 256 -4.24 -19.98 -27.12
CA GLY A 256 -3.62 -20.14 -28.45
C GLY A 256 -2.23 -19.50 -28.58
N VAL A 257 -1.69 -18.88 -27.55
CA VAL A 257 -0.31 -18.40 -27.53
C VAL A 257 0.63 -19.59 -27.34
N PRO A 258 1.62 -19.82 -28.25
CA PRO A 258 2.51 -20.97 -28.19
C PRO A 258 3.69 -20.70 -27.20
N PHE A 259 3.37 -20.56 -25.93
CA PHE A 259 4.32 -20.28 -24.87
C PHE A 259 4.28 -21.41 -23.83
N ASN A 260 5.44 -21.90 -23.42
CA ASN A 260 5.56 -22.92 -22.36
C ASN A 260 6.02 -22.27 -21.04
N PRO A 261 5.13 -22.06 -20.08
CA PRO A 261 5.51 -21.49 -18.78
C PRO A 261 6.53 -22.34 -18.01
N ALA A 262 6.52 -23.65 -18.18
CA ALA A 262 7.36 -24.61 -17.45
C ALA A 262 8.69 -24.94 -18.17
N GLY A 263 8.81 -24.63 -19.48
CA GLY A 263 9.97 -24.97 -20.32
C GLY A 263 11.24 -24.18 -20.04
#